data_f9e9e49f310c384b9185905f87a19e4a
#
_entry.id   f9e9e49f310c384b9185905f87a19e4a
#
_cell.length_a   1.000
_cell.length_b   1.000
_cell.length_c   1.000
_cell.angle_alpha   90.00
_cell.angle_beta   90.00
_cell.angle_gamma   90.00
#
_symmetry.space_group_name_H-M   'P 1'
#
loop_
_entity.id
_entity.type
_entity.pdbx_description
1 polymer ?
#
loop_
_entity_poly.entity_id
_entity_poly.type
_entity_poly.pdbx_seq_one_letter_code
_entity_poly.pdbx_strand_id
1 'polypeptide(L)'
;MSLALAGIEPPIRIASDELMSVAAFWEFSSENPDLRCERLPNGEIVIMTPTKRGTGYRNGYIGRMLGNWADEDGRGEYYDSSTGFEQPDGAVLSPDAAWASFEKIEAAEKDGEELPMCPEFVIELRSKTDSLTSSREKMSRWIGYGAELAWLVDPSRKAVEIYRPGREVEVLEGGSAVEGEGPVAGFVLELGKVWG
;
A
#
# COMPACT_ATOMS: atom_id res chain seq x y z
N MET A 1 -8.80 -9.23 -28.39
CA MET A 1 -7.45 -8.80 -28.86
C MET A 1 -6.44 -9.49 -27.98
N SER A 2 -5.57 -10.38 -28.49
CA SER A 2 -4.57 -11.05 -27.63
C SER A 2 -3.32 -10.19 -27.61
N LEU A 3 -2.96 -9.64 -26.45
CA LEU A 3 -1.73 -8.86 -26.27
C LEU A 3 -0.59 -9.86 -25.95
N ALA A 4 0.32 -10.07 -26.88
CA ALA A 4 1.55 -10.83 -26.62
C ALA A 4 2.59 -9.87 -26.01
N LEU A 5 2.80 -9.99 -24.69
CA LEU A 5 3.74 -9.14 -23.92
C LEU A 5 5.13 -9.80 -23.81
N ALA A 6 5.66 -10.34 -24.89
CA ALA A 6 7.01 -10.91 -24.88
C ALA A 6 8.05 -9.79 -24.69
N GLY A 7 8.86 -9.88 -23.63
CA GLY A 7 9.97 -8.98 -23.37
C GLY A 7 9.64 -7.73 -22.54
N ILE A 8 8.46 -7.64 -21.93
CA ILE A 8 8.11 -6.56 -21.01
C ILE A 8 8.40 -7.04 -19.57
N GLU A 9 9.25 -6.31 -18.87
CA GLU A 9 9.53 -6.55 -17.44
C GLU A 9 8.52 -5.83 -16.56
N PRO A 10 8.00 -6.49 -15.48
CA PRO A 10 7.11 -5.85 -14.51
C PRO A 10 7.82 -4.76 -13.69
N PRO A 11 7.09 -3.76 -13.21
CA PRO A 11 5.65 -3.53 -13.41
C PRO A 11 5.35 -3.03 -14.82
N ILE A 12 4.26 -3.53 -15.41
CA ILE A 12 3.81 -3.06 -16.72
C ILE A 12 3.11 -1.72 -16.51
N ARG A 13 3.59 -0.69 -17.22
CA ARG A 13 2.97 0.63 -17.23
C ARG A 13 2.26 0.85 -18.56
N ILE A 14 1.00 1.22 -18.48
CA ILE A 14 0.19 1.58 -19.64
C ILE A 14 -0.04 3.08 -19.56
N ALA A 15 0.61 3.81 -20.47
CA ALA A 15 0.32 5.20 -20.73
C ALA A 15 -0.53 5.28 -22.00
N SER A 16 -1.59 6.07 -21.98
CA SER A 16 -2.43 6.37 -23.14
C SER A 16 -2.38 7.86 -23.42
N ASP A 17 -2.55 8.25 -24.69
CA ASP A 17 -2.69 9.66 -25.09
C ASP A 17 -3.95 10.30 -24.47
N GLU A 18 -4.96 9.47 -24.17
CA GLU A 18 -6.11 9.85 -23.35
C GLU A 18 -5.96 9.23 -21.97
N LEU A 19 -5.80 10.09 -20.96
CA LEU A 19 -5.69 9.66 -19.56
C LEU A 19 -6.99 8.97 -19.13
N MET A 20 -6.86 7.75 -18.60
CA MET A 20 -8.00 7.04 -18.01
C MET A 20 -8.54 7.85 -16.81
N SER A 21 -9.83 8.19 -16.81
CA SER A 21 -10.46 8.82 -15.66
C SER A 21 -10.52 7.86 -14.47
N VAL A 22 -10.74 8.37 -13.26
CA VAL A 22 -10.90 7.51 -12.07
C VAL A 22 -12.10 6.58 -12.22
N ALA A 23 -13.22 7.09 -12.70
CA ALA A 23 -14.41 6.27 -12.95
C ALA A 23 -14.16 5.14 -13.97
N ALA A 24 -13.45 5.44 -15.06
CA ALA A 24 -13.08 4.42 -16.04
C ALA A 24 -12.07 3.41 -15.48
N PHE A 25 -11.21 3.82 -14.53
CA PHE A 25 -10.31 2.90 -13.83
C PHE A 25 -11.08 1.93 -12.93
N TRP A 26 -12.08 2.40 -12.18
CA TRP A 26 -12.90 1.52 -11.35
C TRP A 26 -13.77 0.57 -12.19
N GLU A 27 -14.32 1.04 -13.33
CA GLU A 27 -15.02 0.18 -14.29
C GLU A 27 -14.07 -0.90 -14.84
N PHE A 28 -12.88 -0.50 -15.31
CA PHE A 28 -11.85 -1.43 -15.78
C PHE A 28 -11.46 -2.48 -14.71
N SER A 29 -11.26 -2.05 -13.46
CA SER A 29 -10.91 -2.96 -12.36
C SER A 29 -12.05 -3.95 -12.07
N SER A 30 -13.30 -3.51 -12.14
CA SER A 30 -14.48 -4.35 -11.93
C SER A 30 -14.66 -5.40 -13.05
N GLU A 31 -14.33 -5.03 -14.29
CA GLU A 31 -14.37 -5.94 -15.43
C GLU A 31 -13.18 -6.93 -15.47
N ASN A 32 -12.10 -6.63 -14.75
CA ASN A 32 -10.86 -7.41 -14.73
C ASN A 32 -10.43 -7.79 -13.30
N PRO A 33 -11.25 -8.53 -12.53
CA PRO A 33 -11.02 -8.78 -11.10
C PRO A 33 -9.74 -9.60 -10.82
N ASP A 34 -9.19 -10.26 -11.83
CA ASP A 34 -7.94 -11.01 -11.73
C ASP A 34 -6.68 -10.12 -11.86
N LEU A 35 -6.85 -8.85 -12.26
CA LEU A 35 -5.74 -7.92 -12.40
C LEU A 35 -5.61 -7.06 -11.14
N ARG A 36 -4.36 -6.93 -10.67
CA ARG A 36 -4.01 -5.96 -9.63
C ARG A 36 -3.40 -4.75 -10.30
N CYS A 37 -4.08 -3.63 -10.19
CA CYS A 37 -3.71 -2.39 -10.85
C CYS A 37 -3.69 -1.22 -9.88
N GLU A 38 -2.79 -0.27 -10.14
CA GLU A 38 -2.80 1.06 -9.54
C GLU A 38 -2.97 2.10 -10.64
N ARG A 39 -3.63 3.20 -10.34
CA ARG A 39 -3.67 4.38 -11.19
C ARG A 39 -2.80 5.47 -10.59
N LEU A 40 -1.82 5.94 -11.33
CA LEU A 40 -0.96 7.03 -10.90
C LEU A 40 -1.65 8.39 -11.11
N PRO A 41 -1.18 9.48 -10.43
CA PRO A 41 -1.77 10.82 -10.58
C PRO A 41 -1.80 11.32 -12.03
N ASN A 42 -0.82 10.91 -12.84
CA ASN A 42 -0.73 11.25 -14.26
C ASN A 42 -1.62 10.36 -15.15
N GLY A 43 -2.48 9.52 -14.56
CA GLY A 43 -3.41 8.63 -15.30
C GLY A 43 -2.77 7.36 -15.86
N GLU A 44 -1.48 7.12 -15.67
CA GLU A 44 -0.86 5.85 -16.01
C GLU A 44 -1.41 4.72 -15.16
N ILE A 45 -1.62 3.57 -15.77
CA ILE A 45 -2.02 2.34 -15.08
C ILE A 45 -0.79 1.46 -14.88
N VAL A 46 -0.57 1.04 -13.64
CA VAL A 46 0.49 0.12 -13.25
C VAL A 46 -0.15 -1.24 -12.99
N ILE A 47 0.19 -2.24 -13.79
CA ILE A 47 -0.28 -3.61 -13.61
C ILE A 47 0.77 -4.37 -12.82
N MET A 48 0.36 -4.94 -11.69
CA MET A 48 1.21 -5.74 -10.83
C MET A 48 1.11 -7.22 -11.20
N THR A 49 2.23 -7.92 -11.10
CA THR A 49 2.30 -9.37 -11.34
C THR A 49 2.27 -10.13 -10.01
N PRO A 50 1.89 -11.43 -10.03
CA PRO A 50 1.97 -12.27 -8.84
C PRO A 50 3.36 -12.25 -8.22
N THR A 51 3.42 -12.13 -6.90
CA THR A 51 4.68 -12.12 -6.17
C THR A 51 5.25 -13.54 -5.99
N LYS A 52 6.58 -13.63 -5.79
CA LYS A 52 7.21 -14.90 -5.43
C LYS A 52 6.77 -15.36 -4.03
N ARG A 53 6.80 -16.69 -3.80
CA ARG A 53 6.40 -17.32 -2.53
C ARG A 53 6.94 -16.62 -1.27
N GLY A 54 8.21 -16.22 -1.26
CA GLY A 54 8.81 -15.58 -0.09
C GLY A 54 8.21 -14.19 0.19
N THR A 55 7.95 -13.37 -0.83
CA THR A 55 7.27 -12.09 -0.69
C THR A 55 5.81 -12.29 -0.25
N GLY A 56 5.09 -13.23 -0.88
CA GLY A 56 3.71 -13.55 -0.50
C GLY A 56 3.57 -14.03 0.94
N TYR A 57 4.52 -14.85 1.44
CA TYR A 57 4.54 -15.26 2.84
C TYR A 57 4.71 -14.07 3.80
N ARG A 58 5.64 -13.15 3.49
CA ARG A 58 5.88 -11.97 4.30
C ARG A 58 4.70 -11.02 4.30
N ASN A 59 4.12 -10.80 3.13
CA ASN A 59 2.93 -9.95 3.00
C ASN A 59 1.75 -10.51 3.82
N GLY A 60 1.45 -11.80 3.66
CA GLY A 60 0.42 -12.47 4.45
C GLY A 60 0.71 -12.49 5.96
N TYR A 61 2.00 -12.53 6.36
CA TYR A 61 2.38 -12.42 7.76
C TYR A 61 2.13 -11.01 8.31
N ILE A 62 2.56 -9.96 7.59
CA ILE A 62 2.35 -8.55 7.97
C ILE A 62 0.87 -8.25 8.09
N GLY A 63 0.07 -8.60 7.06
CA GLY A 63 -1.37 -8.37 7.06
C GLY A 63 -2.08 -9.07 8.22
N ARG A 64 -1.73 -10.33 8.51
CA ARG A 64 -2.29 -11.05 9.66
C ARG A 64 -1.95 -10.39 11.00
N MET A 65 -0.70 -9.91 11.17
CA MET A 65 -0.30 -9.24 12.42
C MET A 65 -1.06 -7.94 12.62
N LEU A 66 -1.20 -7.14 11.55
CA LEU A 66 -1.95 -5.89 11.61
C LEU A 66 -3.46 -6.15 11.81
N GLY A 67 -4.02 -7.13 11.09
CA GLY A 67 -5.44 -7.48 11.22
C GLY A 67 -5.80 -7.99 12.62
N ASN A 68 -5.00 -8.91 13.19
CA ASN A 68 -5.23 -9.38 14.55
C ASN A 68 -5.18 -8.25 15.58
N TRP A 69 -4.21 -7.33 15.42
CA TRP A 69 -4.12 -6.17 16.29
C TRP A 69 -5.32 -5.23 16.11
N ALA A 70 -5.75 -4.99 14.88
CA ALA A 70 -6.90 -4.11 14.58
C ALA A 70 -8.20 -4.67 15.19
N ASP A 71 -8.41 -5.98 15.13
CA ASP A 71 -9.56 -6.67 15.76
C ASP A 71 -9.55 -6.51 17.29
N GLU A 72 -8.37 -6.59 17.92
CA GLU A 72 -8.21 -6.41 19.37
C GLU A 72 -8.32 -4.92 19.79
N ASP A 73 -7.79 -4.02 19.00
CA ASP A 73 -7.83 -2.57 19.22
C ASP A 73 -9.24 -1.99 19.09
N GLY A 74 -10.00 -2.43 18.09
CA GLY A 74 -11.43 -2.12 17.90
C GLY A 74 -11.74 -0.66 17.54
N ARG A 75 -10.75 0.15 17.11
CA ARG A 75 -10.94 1.55 16.72
C ARG A 75 -11.00 1.78 15.21
N GLY A 76 -10.76 0.75 14.41
CA GLY A 76 -10.70 0.88 12.95
C GLY A 76 -10.58 -0.46 12.27
N GLU A 77 -10.34 -0.44 10.96
CA GLU A 77 -10.28 -1.59 10.10
C GLU A 77 -8.91 -1.79 9.46
N TYR A 78 -8.54 -3.04 9.29
CA TYR A 78 -7.40 -3.47 8.49
C TYR A 78 -7.83 -3.70 7.03
N TYR A 79 -6.99 -3.28 6.11
CA TYR A 79 -7.14 -3.49 4.67
C TYR A 79 -5.95 -4.25 4.10
N ASP A 80 -6.24 -5.24 3.27
CA ASP A 80 -5.24 -6.05 2.61
C ASP A 80 -4.70 -5.39 1.32
N SER A 81 -3.72 -6.05 0.72
CA SER A 81 -3.02 -5.56 -0.46
C SER A 81 -3.86 -5.54 -1.75
N SER A 82 -5.13 -5.98 -1.73
CA SER A 82 -6.04 -5.87 -2.88
C SER A 82 -6.89 -4.60 -2.83
N THR A 83 -6.90 -3.90 -1.71
CA THR A 83 -7.71 -2.70 -1.52
C THR A 83 -7.07 -1.48 -2.19
N GLY A 84 -7.81 -0.84 -3.09
CA GLY A 84 -7.42 0.42 -3.72
C GLY A 84 -7.97 1.62 -2.96
N PHE A 85 -7.13 2.59 -2.66
CA PHE A 85 -7.54 3.86 -2.05
C PHE A 85 -7.43 4.98 -3.08
N GLU A 86 -8.57 5.58 -3.40
CA GLU A 86 -8.61 6.78 -4.25
C GLU A 86 -8.07 7.99 -3.47
N GLN A 87 -7.23 8.77 -4.13
CA GLN A 87 -6.61 9.95 -3.57
C GLN A 87 -7.17 11.23 -4.21
N PRO A 88 -7.07 12.41 -3.57
CA PRO A 88 -7.65 13.66 -4.07
C PRO A 88 -7.17 14.10 -5.46
N ASP A 89 -6.00 13.65 -5.90
CA ASP A 89 -5.45 13.92 -7.24
C ASP A 89 -5.84 12.86 -8.28
N GLY A 90 -6.73 11.93 -7.89
CA GLY A 90 -7.21 10.83 -8.72
C GLY A 90 -6.26 9.64 -8.81
N ALA A 91 -5.17 9.60 -8.06
CA ALA A 91 -4.42 8.36 -7.91
C ALA A 91 -5.28 7.30 -7.20
N VAL A 92 -5.12 6.03 -7.58
CA VAL A 92 -5.67 4.89 -6.85
C VAL A 92 -4.51 3.97 -6.53
N LEU A 93 -4.15 3.89 -5.26
CA LEU A 93 -2.98 3.16 -4.78
C LEU A 93 -3.41 2.04 -3.84
N SER A 94 -2.72 0.90 -3.92
CA SER A 94 -2.92 -0.24 -3.04
C SER A 94 -1.67 -0.47 -2.20
N PRO A 95 -1.73 -0.27 -0.87
CA PRO A 95 -0.62 -0.61 0.02
C PRO A 95 -0.58 -2.12 0.25
N ASP A 96 0.55 -2.67 0.70
CA ASP A 96 0.62 -4.09 1.08
C ASP A 96 -0.22 -4.41 2.32
N ALA A 97 -0.36 -3.44 3.23
CA ALA A 97 -1.29 -3.47 4.35
C ALA A 97 -1.62 -2.05 4.78
N ALA A 98 -2.85 -1.80 5.23
CA ALA A 98 -3.26 -0.51 5.76
C ALA A 98 -4.22 -0.66 6.95
N TRP A 99 -4.32 0.40 7.72
CA TRP A 99 -5.31 0.55 8.79
C TRP A 99 -5.91 1.96 8.72
N ALA A 100 -7.23 2.04 8.90
CA ALA A 100 -7.95 3.30 9.01
C ALA A 100 -8.92 3.26 10.20
N SER A 101 -9.04 4.38 10.90
CA SER A 101 -9.99 4.52 12.00
C SER A 101 -11.43 4.55 11.49
N PHE A 102 -12.37 4.10 12.32
CA PHE A 102 -13.80 4.22 12.01
C PHE A 102 -14.22 5.66 11.77
N GLU A 103 -13.64 6.62 12.49
CA GLU A 103 -13.90 8.05 12.28
C GLU A 103 -13.54 8.48 10.86
N LYS A 104 -12.40 8.03 10.34
CA LYS A 104 -11.96 8.36 8.99
C LYS A 104 -12.78 7.65 7.92
N ILE A 105 -13.13 6.39 8.16
CA ILE A 105 -13.99 5.60 7.27
C ILE A 105 -15.36 6.26 7.14
N GLU A 106 -16.00 6.60 8.27
CA GLU A 106 -17.29 7.29 8.29
C GLU A 106 -17.24 8.67 7.60
N ALA A 107 -16.14 9.40 7.76
CA ALA A 107 -15.94 10.68 7.09
C ALA A 107 -15.74 10.55 5.57
N ALA A 108 -15.28 9.40 5.11
CA ALA A 108 -15.06 9.06 3.70
C ALA A 108 -16.26 8.32 3.08
N GLU A 109 -17.39 8.25 3.76
CA GLU A 109 -18.64 7.70 3.24
C GLU A 109 -19.71 8.79 3.16
N LYS A 110 -20.38 8.90 2.02
CA LYS A 110 -21.47 9.84 1.83
C LYS A 110 -22.56 9.23 0.96
N ASP A 111 -23.79 9.18 1.50
CA ASP A 111 -24.97 8.69 0.78
C ASP A 111 -24.81 7.24 0.25
N GLY A 112 -23.95 6.42 0.89
CA GLY A 112 -23.61 5.06 0.48
C GLY A 112 -22.56 4.98 -0.64
N GLU A 113 -21.88 6.08 -0.96
CA GLU A 113 -20.76 6.13 -1.87
C GLU A 113 -19.45 6.33 -1.10
N GLU A 114 -18.42 5.57 -1.47
CA GLU A 114 -17.08 5.76 -0.94
C GLU A 114 -16.42 6.99 -1.57
N LEU A 115 -15.88 7.85 -0.73
CA LEU A 115 -15.14 9.05 -1.13
C LEU A 115 -13.63 8.78 -1.07
N PRO A 116 -12.82 9.59 -1.78
CA PRO A 116 -11.37 9.50 -1.68
C PRO A 116 -10.88 9.53 -0.22
N MET A 117 -10.04 8.56 0.14
CA MET A 117 -9.51 8.39 1.49
C MET A 117 -8.06 7.89 1.47
N CYS A 118 -7.21 8.50 2.29
CA CYS A 118 -5.89 7.96 2.60
C CYS A 118 -5.93 7.32 4.01
N PRO A 119 -5.57 6.04 4.18
CA PRO A 119 -5.48 5.42 5.52
C PRO A 119 -4.48 6.17 6.40
N GLU A 120 -4.70 6.19 7.73
CA GLU A 120 -3.76 6.80 8.66
C GLU A 120 -2.43 6.04 8.72
N PHE A 121 -2.49 4.71 8.56
CA PHE A 121 -1.30 3.87 8.59
C PHE A 121 -1.21 2.97 7.37
N VAL A 122 -0.04 2.93 6.74
CA VAL A 122 0.27 2.05 5.61
C VAL A 122 1.60 1.33 5.80
N ILE A 123 1.66 0.10 5.29
CA ILE A 123 2.89 -0.69 5.20
C ILE A 123 3.12 -1.07 3.74
N GLU A 124 4.31 -0.81 3.23
CA GLU A 124 4.80 -1.29 1.94
C GLU A 124 5.94 -2.28 2.17
N LEU A 125 5.86 -3.45 1.55
CA LEU A 125 6.87 -4.49 1.62
C LEU A 125 7.69 -4.50 0.33
N ARG A 126 8.93 -4.04 0.39
CA ARG A 126 9.79 -4.02 -0.77
C ARG A 126 10.18 -5.42 -1.23
N SER A 127 9.91 -5.76 -2.47
CA SER A 127 10.42 -6.98 -3.10
C SER A 127 11.88 -6.77 -3.58
N LYS A 128 12.57 -7.88 -3.89
CA LYS A 128 13.96 -7.79 -4.41
C LYS A 128 14.08 -7.10 -5.76
N THR A 129 12.99 -7.09 -6.53
CA THR A 129 12.93 -6.52 -7.87
C THR A 129 12.55 -5.04 -7.87
N ASP A 130 12.01 -4.53 -6.75
CA ASP A 130 11.56 -3.15 -6.66
C ASP A 130 12.74 -2.20 -6.48
N SER A 131 12.70 -1.08 -7.20
CA SER A 131 13.63 0.02 -6.98
C SER A 131 13.39 0.65 -5.60
N LEU A 132 14.44 0.79 -4.81
CA LEU A 132 14.34 1.48 -3.52
C LEU A 132 13.88 2.95 -3.69
N THR A 133 14.34 3.61 -4.75
CA THR A 133 13.92 4.98 -5.08
C THR A 133 12.41 5.05 -5.32
N SER A 134 11.88 4.15 -6.16
CA SER A 134 10.44 4.11 -6.46
C SER A 134 9.59 3.78 -5.22
N SER A 135 10.08 2.85 -4.37
CA SER A 135 9.42 2.55 -3.09
C SER A 135 9.37 3.77 -2.18
N ARG A 136 10.48 4.50 -2.03
CA ARG A 136 10.55 5.73 -1.23
C ARG A 136 9.65 6.84 -1.79
N GLU A 137 9.55 6.97 -3.11
CA GLU A 137 8.62 7.90 -3.74
C GLU A 137 7.16 7.55 -3.41
N LYS A 138 6.80 6.24 -3.42
CA LYS A 138 5.46 5.79 -3.02
C LYS A 138 5.18 6.11 -1.56
N MET A 139 6.16 5.90 -0.66
CA MET A 139 6.03 6.28 0.76
C MET A 139 5.80 7.79 0.94
N SER A 140 6.56 8.61 0.22
CA SER A 140 6.40 10.07 0.26
C SER A 140 5.01 10.51 -0.24
N ARG A 141 4.44 9.81 -1.22
CA ARG A 141 3.06 10.05 -1.67
C ARG A 141 2.04 9.72 -0.58
N TRP A 142 2.16 8.56 0.09
CA TRP A 142 1.27 8.21 1.19
C TRP A 142 1.23 9.29 2.27
N ILE A 143 2.40 9.77 2.70
CA ILE A 143 2.48 10.89 3.66
C ILE A 143 1.87 12.17 3.07
N GLY A 144 2.13 12.48 1.80
CA GLY A 144 1.56 13.63 1.11
C GLY A 144 0.04 13.60 0.98
N TYR A 145 -0.56 12.42 0.91
CA TYR A 145 -2.02 12.21 0.88
C TYR A 145 -2.67 12.22 2.27
N GLY A 146 -1.88 12.21 3.33
CA GLY A 146 -2.38 12.34 4.70
C GLY A 146 -2.26 11.09 5.56
N ALA A 147 -1.44 10.11 5.17
CA ALA A 147 -1.05 9.07 6.11
C ALA A 147 -0.24 9.69 7.27
N GLU A 148 -0.57 9.29 8.49
CA GLU A 148 0.07 9.80 9.71
C GLU A 148 1.33 9.01 10.06
N LEU A 149 1.36 7.74 9.64
CA LEU A 149 2.49 6.85 9.79
C LEU A 149 2.58 5.92 8.58
N ALA A 150 3.78 5.71 8.06
CA ALA A 150 3.98 4.75 6.99
C ALA A 150 5.32 4.02 7.14
N TRP A 151 5.31 2.70 6.91
CA TRP A 151 6.50 1.85 7.01
C TRP A 151 6.87 1.25 5.68
N LEU A 152 8.12 1.46 5.25
CA LEU A 152 8.73 0.70 4.16
C LEU A 152 9.58 -0.42 4.76
N VAL A 153 9.08 -1.64 4.65
CA VAL A 153 9.76 -2.83 5.13
C VAL A 153 10.63 -3.43 4.02
N ASP A 154 11.95 -3.45 4.22
CA ASP A 154 12.92 -3.97 3.25
C ASP A 154 13.64 -5.23 3.81
N PRO A 155 13.17 -6.44 3.50
CA PRO A 155 13.81 -7.66 3.97
C PRO A 155 15.25 -7.86 3.45
N SER A 156 15.56 -7.28 2.28
CA SER A 156 16.89 -7.43 1.68
C SER A 156 17.97 -6.66 2.43
N ARG A 157 17.59 -5.54 3.04
CA ARG A 157 18.45 -4.69 3.88
C ARG A 157 18.27 -5.00 5.37
N LYS A 158 17.26 -5.79 5.74
CA LYS A 158 16.78 -5.98 7.12
C LYS A 158 16.51 -4.63 7.79
N ALA A 159 15.80 -3.75 7.09
CA ALA A 159 15.53 -2.39 7.54
C ALA A 159 14.05 -2.05 7.42
N VAL A 160 13.55 -1.23 8.34
CA VAL A 160 12.26 -0.56 8.26
C VAL A 160 12.53 0.94 8.19
N GLU A 161 12.08 1.58 7.13
CA GLU A 161 12.07 3.03 7.02
C GLU A 161 10.71 3.54 7.50
N ILE A 162 10.72 4.43 8.50
CA ILE A 162 9.53 4.94 9.17
C ILE A 162 9.33 6.40 8.74
N TYR A 163 8.18 6.65 8.12
CA TYR A 163 7.80 7.95 7.56
C TYR A 163 6.70 8.57 8.42
N ARG A 164 6.84 9.87 8.70
CA ARG A 164 5.89 10.68 9.48
C ARG A 164 5.76 12.06 8.84
N PRO A 165 4.59 12.70 8.91
CA PRO A 165 4.45 14.07 8.42
C PRO A 165 5.44 15.03 9.08
N GLY A 166 6.15 15.81 8.25
CA GLY A 166 7.05 16.86 8.74
C GLY A 166 8.30 16.40 9.48
N ARG A 167 8.64 15.11 9.44
CA ARG A 167 9.85 14.55 10.07
C ARG A 167 10.77 13.92 9.04
N GLU A 168 12.05 13.86 9.37
CA GLU A 168 13.01 13.07 8.61
C GLU A 168 12.68 11.57 8.74
N VAL A 169 13.01 10.81 7.70
CA VAL A 169 12.80 9.36 7.69
C VAL A 169 13.73 8.71 8.70
N GLU A 170 13.14 7.99 9.64
CA GLU A 170 13.88 7.16 10.59
C GLU A 170 14.15 5.79 9.96
N VAL A 171 15.33 5.24 10.16
CA VAL A 171 15.70 3.91 9.66
C VAL A 171 16.04 3.00 10.83
N LEU A 172 15.23 1.96 11.04
CA LEU A 172 15.51 0.89 11.99
C LEU A 172 16.21 -0.25 11.25
N GLU A 173 17.49 -0.49 11.53
CA GLU A 173 18.26 -1.57 10.94
C GLU A 173 18.40 -2.76 11.88
N GLY A 174 18.18 -3.98 11.38
CA GLY A 174 18.41 -5.24 12.08
C GLY A 174 17.57 -5.48 13.32
N GLY A 175 16.53 -4.68 13.56
CA GLY A 175 15.63 -4.82 14.71
C GLY A 175 14.89 -6.16 14.77
N SER A 176 14.52 -6.60 15.95
CA SER A 176 13.68 -7.78 16.17
C SER A 176 12.20 -7.49 16.02
N ALA A 177 11.80 -6.26 16.28
CA ALA A 177 10.42 -5.76 16.14
C ALA A 177 10.43 -4.29 15.78
N VAL A 178 9.32 -3.80 15.25
CA VAL A 178 8.98 -2.37 15.11
C VAL A 178 7.65 -2.12 15.81
N GLU A 179 7.59 -1.03 16.57
CA GLU A 179 6.43 -0.66 17.36
C GLU A 179 5.65 0.44 16.66
N GLY A 180 4.32 0.29 16.61
CA GLY A 180 3.40 1.29 16.13
C GLY A 180 3.29 2.47 17.08
N GLU A 181 3.02 3.62 16.51
CA GLU A 181 2.80 4.87 17.25
C GLU A 181 1.62 5.64 16.65
N GLY A 182 1.21 6.74 17.28
CA GLY A 182 0.11 7.56 16.79
C GLY A 182 -1.15 6.73 16.56
N PRO A 183 -1.66 6.64 15.31
CA PRO A 183 -2.91 5.95 15.00
C PRO A 183 -2.87 4.46 15.37
N VAL A 184 -1.70 3.83 15.29
CA VAL A 184 -1.52 2.40 15.58
C VAL A 184 -0.66 2.14 16.82
N ALA A 185 -0.77 3.00 17.83
CA ALA A 185 -0.09 2.81 19.11
C ALA A 185 -0.49 1.47 19.76
N GLY A 186 0.50 0.67 20.11
CA GLY A 186 0.31 -0.69 20.65
C GLY A 186 0.41 -1.80 19.60
N PHE A 187 0.43 -1.50 18.30
CA PHE A 187 0.78 -2.48 17.28
C PHE A 187 2.27 -2.82 17.35
N VAL A 188 2.61 -4.09 17.30
CA VAL A 188 4.00 -4.58 17.26
C VAL A 188 4.15 -5.57 16.13
N LEU A 189 5.04 -5.27 15.18
CA LEU A 189 5.40 -6.20 14.11
C LEU A 189 6.73 -6.87 14.44
N GLU A 190 6.67 -8.18 14.73
CA GLU A 190 7.85 -9.01 14.92
C GLU A 190 8.57 -9.22 13.57
N LEU A 191 9.81 -8.76 13.47
CA LEU A 191 10.56 -8.72 12.22
C LEU A 191 11.32 -10.02 11.90
N GLY A 192 11.46 -10.93 12.87
CA GLY A 192 12.18 -12.19 12.67
C GLY A 192 11.63 -13.02 11.50
N LYS A 193 10.31 -13.08 11.33
CA LYS A 193 9.65 -13.78 10.21
C LYS A 193 9.67 -13.01 8.90
N VAL A 194 9.90 -11.72 8.97
CA VAL A 194 10.03 -10.84 7.80
C VAL A 194 11.44 -10.93 7.22
N TRP A 195 12.46 -11.03 8.11
CA TRP A 195 13.85 -11.14 7.66
C TRP A 195 14.19 -12.49 7.03
N GLY A 196 13.53 -13.57 7.46
CA GLY A 196 13.71 -14.95 6.94
C GLY A 196 14.80 -15.71 7.62
#